data_45c94ed72e04f45da4bc03459a99bca2
#
_entry.id   45c94ed72e04f45da4bc03459a99bca2
#
_cell.length_a   1.000
_cell.length_b   1.000
_cell.length_c   1.000
_cell.angle_alpha   90.00
_cell.angle_beta   90.00
_cell.angle_gamma   90.00
#
_symmetry.space_group_name_H-M   'P 1'
#
loop_
_entity.id
_entity.type
_entity.pdbx_description
1 polymer ?
#
loop_
_entity_poly.entity_id
_entity_poly.type
_entity_poly.pdbx_seq_one_letter_code
_entity_poly.pdbx_strand_id
1 'polypeptide(L)'
;MKKWILLLSLTAIFAQSGETALSPVVTYWKTLSAEEKEIFLFSYLTQVYETHNELKQSEGYGDVTEWYYTHRAELVYGIFDKMDVITTSDMTKWIDEFYSHGEYANRPFYEALEFAYRFAEASGATIWEKYENLKFDSIKPDKD
;
A
#
# COMPACT_ATOMS: atom_id res chain seq x y z
N MET A 1 -46.09 42.48 -31.23
CA MET A 1 -46.23 41.30 -30.36
C MET A 1 -44.87 40.68 -30.17
N LYS A 2 -44.24 40.88 -29.02
CA LYS A 2 -42.89 40.38 -28.71
C LYS A 2 -43.02 38.96 -28.13
N LYS A 3 -42.57 37.95 -28.87
CA LYS A 3 -42.47 36.57 -28.40
C LYS A 3 -41.21 36.45 -27.54
N TRP A 4 -41.40 36.32 -26.24
CA TRP A 4 -40.34 35.97 -25.29
C TRP A 4 -40.15 34.47 -25.37
N ILE A 5 -39.03 34.04 -25.94
CA ILE A 5 -38.55 32.65 -25.87
C ILE A 5 -37.83 32.52 -24.55
N LEU A 6 -38.43 31.87 -23.57
CA LEU A 6 -37.83 31.42 -22.34
C LEU A 6 -36.89 30.25 -22.66
N LEU A 7 -35.61 30.53 -22.78
CA LEU A 7 -34.58 29.51 -22.81
C LEU A 7 -34.43 28.96 -21.40
N LEU A 8 -35.08 27.84 -21.13
CA LEU A 8 -34.78 27.01 -19.97
C LEU A 8 -33.43 26.36 -20.18
N SER A 9 -32.37 26.99 -19.66
CA SER A 9 -31.06 26.36 -19.51
C SER A 9 -31.18 25.27 -18.44
N LEU A 10 -31.36 24.04 -18.91
CA LEU A 10 -31.27 22.85 -18.11
C LEU A 10 -29.76 22.65 -17.76
N THR A 11 -29.33 23.30 -16.69
CA THR A 11 -28.03 22.95 -16.07
C THR A 11 -28.18 21.56 -15.46
N ALA A 12 -27.79 20.57 -16.24
CA ALA A 12 -27.55 19.24 -15.72
C ALA A 12 -26.39 19.36 -14.73
N ILE A 13 -26.72 19.45 -13.45
CA ILE A 13 -25.79 19.26 -12.35
C ILE A 13 -25.44 17.78 -12.41
N PHE A 14 -24.36 17.45 -13.14
CA PHE A 14 -23.66 16.21 -12.93
C PHE A 14 -23.10 16.28 -11.51
N ALA A 15 -23.87 15.78 -10.55
CA ALA A 15 -23.33 15.34 -9.30
C ALA A 15 -22.37 14.21 -9.66
N GLN A 16 -21.11 14.55 -9.90
CA GLN A 16 -20.02 13.60 -9.83
C GLN A 16 -20.03 13.10 -8.39
N SER A 17 -20.72 11.99 -8.18
CA SER A 17 -20.44 11.14 -7.03
C SER A 17 -18.95 10.83 -7.15
N GLY A 18 -18.15 11.46 -6.30
CA GLY A 18 -16.70 11.24 -6.26
C GLY A 18 -16.39 9.85 -5.73
N GLU A 19 -16.71 8.82 -6.50
CA GLU A 19 -16.01 7.55 -6.38
C GLU A 19 -14.59 7.83 -6.86
N THR A 20 -13.70 8.05 -5.90
CA THR A 20 -12.27 8.09 -6.16
C THR A 20 -11.90 6.78 -6.84
N ALA A 21 -11.61 6.85 -8.14
CA ALA A 21 -11.23 5.68 -8.92
C ALA A 21 -10.06 4.97 -8.20
N LEU A 22 -10.16 3.65 -8.06
CA LEU A 22 -9.07 2.85 -7.47
C LEU A 22 -7.79 3.06 -8.27
N SER A 23 -6.65 3.07 -7.59
CA SER A 23 -5.37 3.12 -8.29
C SER A 23 -5.25 1.92 -9.25
N PRO A 24 -4.58 2.07 -10.41
CA PRO A 24 -4.39 0.96 -11.35
C PRO A 24 -3.76 -0.28 -10.70
N VAL A 25 -2.84 -0.07 -9.76
CA VAL A 25 -2.17 -1.16 -9.03
C VAL A 25 -3.17 -1.92 -8.16
N VAL A 26 -4.03 -1.23 -7.42
CA VAL A 26 -5.04 -1.85 -6.56
C VAL A 26 -6.11 -2.56 -7.39
N THR A 27 -6.55 -1.93 -8.48
CA THR A 27 -7.49 -2.54 -9.43
C THR A 27 -6.94 -3.87 -9.97
N TYR A 28 -5.68 -3.87 -10.39
CA TYR A 28 -5.02 -5.07 -10.88
C TYR A 28 -4.86 -6.12 -9.79
N TRP A 29 -4.38 -5.74 -8.61
CA TRP A 29 -4.23 -6.62 -7.46
C TRP A 29 -5.50 -7.41 -7.14
N LYS A 30 -6.65 -6.74 -7.18
CA LYS A 30 -7.96 -7.37 -6.89
C LYS A 30 -8.39 -8.41 -7.93
N THR A 31 -7.79 -8.42 -9.12
CA THR A 31 -8.08 -9.42 -10.18
C THR A 31 -7.21 -10.67 -10.09
N LEU A 32 -6.13 -10.63 -9.30
CA LEU A 32 -5.15 -11.71 -9.21
C LEU A 32 -5.64 -12.86 -8.32
N SER A 33 -5.32 -14.08 -8.69
CA SER A 33 -5.40 -15.26 -7.82
C SER A 33 -4.39 -15.16 -6.67
N ALA A 34 -4.51 -16.03 -5.67
CA ALA A 34 -3.57 -16.07 -4.54
C ALA A 34 -2.11 -16.28 -4.99
N GLU A 35 -1.89 -17.20 -5.91
CA GLU A 35 -0.57 -17.49 -6.47
C GLU A 35 0.00 -16.31 -7.26
N GLU A 36 -0.83 -15.69 -8.11
CA GLU A 36 -0.43 -14.51 -8.89
C GLU A 36 -0.09 -13.32 -7.98
N LYS A 37 -0.79 -13.15 -6.85
CA LYS A 37 -0.47 -12.13 -5.84
C LYS A 37 0.90 -12.35 -5.21
N GLU A 38 1.27 -13.59 -4.92
CA GLU A 38 2.61 -13.90 -4.40
C GLU A 38 3.70 -13.55 -5.42
N ILE A 39 3.49 -13.90 -6.70
CA ILE A 39 4.41 -13.54 -7.79
C ILE A 39 4.50 -12.02 -7.94
N PHE A 40 3.37 -11.33 -7.91
CA PHE A 40 3.33 -9.86 -8.00
C PHE A 40 4.08 -9.22 -6.83
N LEU A 41 3.82 -9.68 -5.61
CA LEU A 41 4.50 -9.18 -4.42
C LEU A 41 6.02 -9.37 -4.52
N PHE A 42 6.47 -10.58 -4.83
CA PHE A 42 7.90 -10.85 -4.97
C PHE A 42 8.56 -9.99 -6.05
N SER A 43 7.87 -9.80 -7.18
CA SER A 43 8.34 -8.93 -8.27
C SER A 43 8.44 -7.47 -7.82
N TYR A 44 7.46 -6.98 -7.05
CA TYR A 44 7.49 -5.64 -6.49
C TYR A 44 8.67 -5.45 -5.52
N LEU A 45 8.88 -6.39 -4.61
CA LEU A 45 10.01 -6.36 -3.66
C LEU A 45 11.35 -6.34 -4.40
N THR A 46 11.50 -7.21 -5.39
CA THR A 46 12.71 -7.29 -6.23
C THR A 46 12.95 -5.97 -6.98
N GLN A 47 11.90 -5.38 -7.57
CA GLN A 47 12.04 -4.12 -8.28
C GLN A 47 12.51 -2.97 -7.35
N VAL A 48 11.98 -2.88 -6.14
CA VAL A 48 12.41 -1.87 -5.18
C VAL A 48 13.87 -2.09 -4.75
N TYR A 49 14.25 -3.34 -4.49
CA TYR A 49 15.62 -3.71 -4.15
C TYR A 49 16.60 -3.36 -5.27
N GLU A 50 16.30 -3.75 -6.50
CA GLU A 50 17.16 -3.48 -7.67
C GLU A 50 17.28 -1.97 -7.94
N THR A 51 16.17 -1.23 -7.87
CA THR A 51 16.19 0.22 -8.05
C THR A 51 17.10 0.90 -7.02
N HIS A 52 17.07 0.47 -5.77
CA HIS A 52 17.99 1.02 -4.76
C HIS A 52 19.46 0.71 -5.09
N ASN A 53 19.75 -0.51 -5.57
CA ASN A 53 21.11 -0.87 -5.98
C ASN A 53 21.59 -0.06 -7.19
N GLU A 54 20.71 0.16 -8.17
CA GLU A 54 21.02 1.01 -9.34
C GLU A 54 21.29 2.46 -8.91
N LEU A 55 20.50 3.04 -8.01
CA LEU A 55 20.73 4.37 -7.47
C LEU A 55 22.09 4.47 -6.76
N LYS A 56 22.45 3.47 -5.94
CA LYS A 56 23.77 3.45 -5.29
C LYS A 56 24.92 3.42 -6.29
N GLN A 57 24.75 2.74 -7.40
CA GLN A 57 25.79 2.62 -8.44
C GLN A 57 25.88 3.88 -9.30
N SER A 58 24.76 4.51 -9.66
CA SER A 58 24.72 5.68 -10.57
C SER A 58 24.93 7.01 -9.85
N GLU A 59 24.27 7.19 -8.70
CA GLU A 59 24.22 8.45 -7.94
C GLU A 59 25.06 8.40 -6.65
N GLY A 60 25.54 7.22 -6.26
CA GLY A 60 26.20 7.02 -4.98
C GLY A 60 25.23 7.14 -3.78
N TYR A 61 25.76 7.54 -2.62
CA TYR A 61 24.97 7.74 -1.40
C TYR A 61 24.52 9.20 -1.21
N GLY A 62 23.99 9.80 -2.29
CA GLY A 62 23.42 11.16 -2.25
C GLY A 62 21.97 11.18 -1.77
N ASP A 63 21.41 12.40 -1.70
CA ASP A 63 20.07 12.68 -1.17
C ASP A 63 18.94 11.83 -1.82
N VAL A 64 19.04 11.56 -3.11
CA VAL A 64 18.04 10.76 -3.85
C VAL A 64 18.10 9.30 -3.40
N THR A 65 19.30 8.74 -3.26
CA THR A 65 19.49 7.35 -2.82
C THR A 65 19.03 7.18 -1.37
N GLU A 66 19.36 8.13 -0.50
CA GLU A 66 18.94 8.14 0.90
C GLU A 66 17.43 8.27 1.03
N TRP A 67 16.83 9.19 0.28
CA TRP A 67 15.37 9.34 0.24
C TRP A 67 14.67 8.06 -0.20
N TYR A 68 15.17 7.43 -1.28
CA TYR A 68 14.59 6.18 -1.78
C TYR A 68 14.75 5.04 -0.77
N TYR A 69 15.91 4.94 -0.13
CA TYR A 69 16.12 3.98 0.93
C TYR A 69 15.09 4.15 2.04
N THR A 70 15.03 5.31 2.65
CA THR A 70 14.17 5.59 3.81
C THR A 70 12.68 5.41 3.51
N HIS A 71 12.24 5.80 2.29
CA HIS A 71 10.82 5.80 1.96
C HIS A 71 10.35 4.54 1.21
N ARG A 72 11.26 3.67 0.77
CA ARG A 72 10.89 2.49 -0.03
C ARG A 72 11.72 1.25 0.31
N ALA A 73 13.03 1.34 0.24
CA ALA A 73 13.89 0.17 0.26
C ALA A 73 14.08 -0.42 1.66
N GLU A 74 14.11 0.40 2.70
CA GLU A 74 14.32 -0.06 4.09
C GLU A 74 13.31 -1.14 4.50
N LEU A 75 12.02 -0.90 4.23
CA LEU A 75 10.97 -1.88 4.48
C LEU A 75 11.20 -3.17 3.68
N VAL A 76 11.59 -3.06 2.42
CA VAL A 76 11.83 -4.21 1.54
C VAL A 76 13.03 -5.03 2.01
N TYR A 77 14.11 -4.38 2.46
CA TYR A 77 15.25 -5.08 3.10
C TYR A 77 14.80 -5.82 4.36
N GLY A 78 13.99 -5.17 5.21
CA GLY A 78 13.43 -5.81 6.41
C GLY A 78 12.58 -7.04 6.09
N ILE A 79 11.79 -6.98 5.02
CA ILE A 79 10.99 -8.13 4.55
C ILE A 79 11.90 -9.26 4.07
N PHE A 80 12.91 -8.97 3.23
CA PHE A 80 13.85 -9.98 2.74
C PHE A 80 14.62 -10.66 3.87
N ASP A 81 15.03 -9.90 4.88
CA ASP A 81 15.74 -10.44 6.05
C ASP A 81 14.88 -11.40 6.89
N LYS A 82 13.56 -11.38 6.72
CA LYS A 82 12.62 -12.20 7.48
C LYS A 82 11.82 -13.19 6.64
N MET A 83 12.16 -13.38 5.38
CA MET A 83 11.46 -14.33 4.50
C MET A 83 11.59 -15.80 4.90
N ASP A 84 12.45 -16.14 5.83
CA ASP A 84 12.52 -17.44 6.47
C ASP A 84 11.40 -17.66 7.50
N VAL A 85 10.82 -16.59 8.03
CA VAL A 85 9.79 -16.60 9.06
C VAL A 85 8.44 -16.10 8.50
N ILE A 86 8.47 -15.07 7.66
CA ILE A 86 7.28 -14.43 7.06
C ILE A 86 7.18 -14.85 5.60
N THR A 87 6.13 -15.59 5.26
CA THR A 87 5.93 -16.06 3.88
C THR A 87 5.27 -15.00 3.01
N THR A 88 5.52 -15.06 1.69
CA THR A 88 4.79 -14.23 0.71
C THR A 88 3.28 -14.46 0.79
N SER A 89 2.86 -15.71 1.05
CA SER A 89 1.44 -16.05 1.24
C SER A 89 0.82 -15.35 2.44
N ASP A 90 1.53 -15.23 3.55
CA ASP A 90 1.02 -14.49 4.72
C ASP A 90 0.95 -13.00 4.43
N MET A 91 1.96 -12.45 3.78
CA MET A 91 1.98 -11.04 3.39
C MET A 91 0.82 -10.69 2.45
N THR A 92 0.53 -11.52 1.45
CA THR A 92 -0.59 -11.27 0.51
C THR A 92 -1.95 -11.28 1.18
N LYS A 93 -2.15 -12.15 2.19
CA LYS A 93 -3.38 -12.16 3.00
C LYS A 93 -3.58 -10.85 3.76
N TRP A 94 -2.51 -10.29 4.34
CA TRP A 94 -2.57 -9.02 5.04
C TRP A 94 -2.76 -7.82 4.11
N ILE A 95 -2.21 -7.87 2.90
CA ILE A 95 -2.48 -6.88 1.85
C ILE A 95 -3.95 -6.93 1.43
N ASP A 96 -4.53 -8.13 1.29
CA ASP A 96 -5.95 -8.30 1.00
C ASP A 96 -6.82 -7.75 2.14
N GLU A 97 -6.44 -8.01 3.38
CA GLU A 97 -7.11 -7.46 4.57
C GLU A 97 -7.08 -5.92 4.54
N PHE A 98 -5.94 -5.31 4.27
CA PHE A 98 -5.82 -3.86 4.14
C PHE A 98 -6.80 -3.29 3.11
N TYR A 99 -6.84 -3.87 1.91
CA TYR A 99 -7.71 -3.41 0.83
C TYR A 99 -9.17 -3.86 0.95
N SER A 100 -9.52 -4.70 1.94
CA SER A 100 -10.91 -5.01 2.27
C SER A 100 -11.63 -3.85 2.95
N HIS A 101 -10.88 -2.95 3.60
CA HIS A 101 -11.40 -1.77 4.24
C HIS A 101 -11.59 -0.63 3.22
N GLY A 102 -12.81 -0.13 3.09
CA GLY A 102 -13.17 0.88 2.08
C GLY A 102 -12.35 2.16 2.18
N GLU A 103 -11.98 2.57 3.40
CA GLU A 103 -11.13 3.74 3.69
C GLU A 103 -9.69 3.60 3.17
N TYR A 104 -9.20 2.36 2.99
CA TYR A 104 -7.85 2.09 2.49
C TYR A 104 -7.81 1.70 1.00
N ALA A 105 -8.97 1.56 0.37
CA ALA A 105 -9.09 1.06 -0.99
C ALA A 105 -8.29 1.87 -2.04
N ASN A 106 -8.02 3.15 -1.76
CA ASN A 106 -7.26 4.05 -2.64
C ASN A 106 -5.86 4.38 -2.13
N ARG A 107 -5.43 3.74 -1.04
CA ARG A 107 -4.09 3.98 -0.48
C ARG A 107 -3.01 3.32 -1.35
N PRO A 108 -1.80 3.91 -1.40
CA PRO A 108 -0.68 3.36 -2.16
C PRO A 108 -0.34 1.93 -1.74
N PHE A 109 0.12 1.11 -2.69
CA PHE A 109 0.52 -0.27 -2.42
C PHE A 109 1.62 -0.40 -1.36
N TYR A 110 2.52 0.57 -1.28
CA TYR A 110 3.55 0.61 -0.25
C TYR A 110 2.95 0.65 1.17
N GLU A 111 1.86 1.37 1.39
CA GLU A 111 1.19 1.42 2.70
C GLU A 111 0.54 0.07 3.06
N ALA A 112 -0.03 -0.61 2.08
CA ALA A 112 -0.54 -1.97 2.26
C ALA A 112 0.59 -2.96 2.59
N LEU A 113 1.75 -2.80 1.97
CA LEU A 113 2.93 -3.59 2.25
C LEU A 113 3.47 -3.35 3.67
N GLU A 114 3.54 -2.09 4.10
CA GLU A 114 3.95 -1.72 5.46
C GLU A 114 3.00 -2.31 6.51
N PHE A 115 1.69 -2.18 6.28
CA PHE A 115 0.68 -2.79 7.12
C PHE A 115 0.86 -4.31 7.21
N ALA A 116 1.03 -4.97 6.07
CA ALA A 116 1.20 -6.42 6.02
C ALA A 116 2.45 -6.89 6.78
N TYR A 117 3.56 -6.18 6.66
CA TYR A 117 4.80 -6.48 7.36
C TYR A 117 4.64 -6.34 8.87
N ARG A 118 4.05 -5.26 9.35
CA ARG A 118 3.78 -5.04 10.78
C ARG A 118 2.87 -6.12 11.36
N PHE A 119 1.82 -6.52 10.65
CA PHE A 119 0.93 -7.60 11.09
C PHE A 119 1.57 -8.97 11.06
N ALA A 120 2.41 -9.24 10.06
CA ALA A 120 3.15 -10.49 10.01
C ALA A 120 4.14 -10.64 11.18
N GLU A 121 4.79 -9.56 11.59
CA GLU A 121 5.71 -9.53 12.73
C GLU A 121 5.01 -9.51 14.10
N ALA A 122 3.78 -9.00 14.17
CA ALA A 122 3.08 -8.86 15.44
C ALA A 122 2.84 -10.22 16.11
N SER A 123 3.09 -10.27 17.41
CA SER A 123 2.77 -11.43 18.23
C SER A 123 1.26 -11.59 18.38
N GLY A 124 0.78 -12.84 18.37
CA GLY A 124 -0.62 -13.19 18.52
C GLY A 124 -1.02 -14.32 17.58
N ALA A 125 -1.90 -15.18 18.03
CA ALA A 125 -2.41 -16.32 17.26
C ALA A 125 -3.58 -15.93 16.33
N THR A 126 -4.28 -14.84 16.66
CA THR A 126 -5.44 -14.34 15.92
C THR A 126 -5.20 -12.94 15.39
N ILE A 127 -5.95 -12.54 14.34
CA ILE A 127 -5.97 -11.18 13.81
C ILE A 127 -6.20 -10.14 14.90
N TRP A 128 -7.15 -10.42 15.79
CA TRP A 128 -7.51 -9.53 16.90
C TRP A 128 -6.36 -9.34 17.90
N GLU A 129 -5.70 -10.42 18.29
CA GLU A 129 -4.55 -10.37 19.19
C GLU A 129 -3.39 -9.57 18.58
N LYS A 130 -3.09 -9.81 17.32
CA LYS A 130 -2.08 -9.04 16.59
C LYS A 130 -2.41 -7.55 16.54
N TYR A 131 -3.67 -7.21 16.26
CA TYR A 131 -4.15 -5.84 16.21
C TYR A 131 -4.02 -5.14 17.58
N GLU A 132 -4.43 -5.80 18.66
CA GLU A 132 -4.30 -5.25 20.02
C GLU A 132 -2.82 -5.06 20.40
N ASN A 133 -1.95 -6.01 20.08
CA ASN A 133 -0.52 -5.90 20.37
C ASN A 133 0.13 -4.73 19.62
N LEU A 134 -0.20 -4.51 18.35
CA LEU A 134 0.27 -3.35 17.58
C LEU A 134 -0.21 -2.03 18.16
N LYS A 135 -1.45 -1.98 18.64
CA LYS A 135 -2.03 -0.79 19.27
C LYS A 135 -1.28 -0.40 20.55
N PHE A 136 -0.88 -1.40 21.34
CA PHE A 136 -0.09 -1.14 22.56
C PHE A 136 1.35 -0.69 22.25
N ASP A 137 1.97 -1.23 21.21
CA ASP A 137 3.32 -0.84 20.82
C ASP A 137 3.38 0.61 20.30
N SER A 138 2.32 1.11 19.67
CA SER A 138 2.23 2.51 19.23
C SER A 138 2.04 3.53 20.38
N ILE A 139 1.72 3.05 21.60
CA ILE A 139 1.48 3.90 22.79
C ILE A 139 2.72 3.97 23.69
N LYS A 140 3.74 3.15 23.47
CA LYS A 140 4.98 3.26 24.23
C LYS A 140 5.67 4.58 23.88
N PRO A 141 5.83 5.52 24.84
CA PRO A 141 6.64 6.72 24.58
C PRO A 141 8.07 6.27 24.26
N ASP A 142 8.66 6.96 23.27
CA ASP A 142 10.09 6.84 22.99
C ASP A 142 10.84 6.93 24.33
N LYS A 143 11.61 5.90 24.63
CA LYS A 143 12.51 5.94 25.77
C LYS A 143 13.70 6.79 25.35
N ASP A 144 13.70 8.04 25.85
CA ASP A 144 14.89 8.89 25.89
C ASP A 144 16.12 8.17 26.47
#